data_b092e4ccde9720a07466960b114ee913
#
_entry.id   b092e4ccde9720a07466960b114ee913
#
_cell.length_a   1.000
_cell.length_b   1.000
_cell.length_c   1.000
_cell.angle_alpha   90.00
_cell.angle_beta   90.00
_cell.angle_gamma   90.00
#
_symmetry.space_group_name_H-M   'P 1'
#
loop_
_entity.id
_entity.type
_entity.pdbx_description
1 polymer ?
#
loop_
_entity_poly.entity_id
_entity_poly.type
_entity_poly.pdbx_seq_one_letter_code
_entity_poly.pdbx_strand_id
1 'polypeptide(L)'
;VNQQASPVYSSSAFWSYIILSKCLHGDGFALIHRITPYLDDVKMLEPLHPLCVQVLLNPNDSSRRLYIVTNSLTGKTETLDQDDILHFSGLGFNGLRSLSPLRYVLKYAGGIALAADGFSADFFGEGNKPEFVIKTQDAKLSDDQKVLIQSAWADLIAGNRRKPGVLGKGMELQELTLSAEDAQLIATRQFQVEDIARAFGVPPFMIGHTTNTTSWGSGVEQMGIGFVKYTLSRHLVGIEQEC
;
A
#
# COMPACT_ATOMS: atom_id res chain seq x y z
N VAL A 1 -19.18 10.41 -20.48
CA VAL A 1 -18.16 10.15 -19.44
C VAL A 1 -18.10 11.24 -18.38
N ASN A 2 -18.34 12.54 -18.74
CA ASN A 2 -18.19 13.65 -17.79
C ASN A 2 -19.15 13.62 -16.58
N GLN A 3 -20.31 12.99 -16.70
CA GLN A 3 -21.27 12.86 -15.61
C GLN A 3 -21.36 11.41 -15.08
N GLN A 4 -21.37 10.45 -15.99
CA GLN A 4 -21.53 9.05 -15.67
C GLN A 4 -20.81 8.19 -16.71
N ALA A 5 -19.94 7.29 -16.29
CA ALA A 5 -19.21 6.38 -17.18
C ALA A 5 -20.06 5.16 -17.57
N SER A 6 -20.86 4.66 -16.64
CA SER A 6 -21.81 3.55 -16.85
C SER A 6 -22.93 3.62 -15.80
N PRO A 7 -23.98 2.80 -15.91
CA PRO A 7 -25.03 2.74 -14.87
C PRO A 7 -24.51 2.41 -13.47
N VAL A 8 -23.34 1.76 -13.38
CA VAL A 8 -22.72 1.31 -12.13
C VAL A 8 -21.65 2.29 -11.64
N TYR A 9 -20.97 2.98 -12.55
CA TYR A 9 -19.84 3.85 -12.23
C TYR A 9 -20.15 5.32 -12.51
N SER A 10 -20.08 6.17 -11.48
CA SER A 10 -19.96 7.60 -11.68
C SER A 10 -18.64 7.93 -12.39
N SER A 11 -18.54 9.11 -13.01
CA SER A 11 -17.28 9.56 -13.63
C SER A 11 -16.10 9.55 -12.63
N SER A 12 -16.32 10.05 -11.42
CA SER A 12 -15.29 10.07 -10.38
C SER A 12 -14.83 8.66 -9.98
N ALA A 13 -15.76 7.71 -9.78
CA ALA A 13 -15.43 6.35 -9.43
C ALA A 13 -14.66 5.64 -10.56
N PHE A 14 -15.04 5.87 -11.80
CA PHE A 14 -14.36 5.34 -12.98
C PHE A 14 -12.91 5.81 -13.04
N TRP A 15 -12.67 7.13 -13.00
CA TRP A 15 -11.32 7.67 -13.06
C TRP A 15 -10.47 7.28 -11.87
N SER A 16 -11.05 7.22 -10.67
CA SER A 16 -10.35 6.72 -9.48
C SER A 16 -9.89 5.28 -9.66
N TYR A 17 -10.73 4.42 -10.24
CA TYR A 17 -10.38 3.03 -10.52
C TYR A 17 -9.27 2.91 -11.56
N ILE A 18 -9.34 3.66 -12.66
CA ILE A 18 -8.34 3.67 -13.74
C ILE A 18 -6.99 4.14 -13.19
N ILE A 19 -6.97 5.26 -12.44
CA ILE A 19 -5.73 5.80 -11.86
C ILE A 19 -5.14 4.81 -10.85
N LEU A 20 -5.95 4.23 -9.98
CA LEU A 20 -5.52 3.22 -9.01
C LEU A 20 -4.92 2.00 -9.71
N SER A 21 -5.59 1.49 -10.75
CA SER A 21 -5.10 0.37 -11.55
C SER A 21 -3.75 0.69 -12.20
N LYS A 22 -3.60 1.87 -12.78
CA LYS A 22 -2.35 2.37 -13.36
C LYS A 22 -1.23 2.51 -12.32
N CYS A 23 -1.54 3.04 -11.13
CA CYS A 23 -0.57 3.20 -10.04
C CYS A 23 -0.11 1.86 -9.45
N LEU A 24 -0.96 0.85 -9.38
CA LEU A 24 -0.61 -0.45 -8.80
C LEU A 24 -0.03 -1.42 -9.82
N HIS A 25 -0.68 -1.54 -10.98
CA HIS A 25 -0.36 -2.56 -11.99
C HIS A 25 0.42 -2.03 -13.20
N GLY A 26 0.57 -0.72 -13.32
CA GLY A 26 1.27 -0.05 -14.44
C GLY A 26 0.32 0.41 -15.54
N ASP A 27 -0.79 -0.28 -15.77
CA ASP A 27 -1.77 0.02 -16.81
C ASP A 27 -3.18 0.12 -16.21
N GLY A 28 -4.04 0.94 -16.84
CA GLY A 28 -5.48 0.95 -16.65
C GLY A 28 -6.17 0.57 -17.96
N PHE A 29 -7.29 -0.14 -17.87
CA PHE A 29 -8.06 -0.56 -19.04
C PHE A 29 -9.53 -0.24 -18.87
N ALA A 30 -10.18 0.15 -19.98
CA ALA A 30 -11.62 0.28 -20.02
C ALA A 30 -12.17 -0.26 -21.34
N LEU A 31 -13.21 -1.08 -21.25
CA LEU A 31 -13.95 -1.57 -22.41
C LEU A 31 -14.91 -0.49 -22.89
N ILE A 32 -14.94 -0.28 -24.20
CA ILE A 32 -15.83 0.67 -24.87
C ILE A 32 -17.08 -0.09 -25.31
N HIS A 33 -18.21 0.20 -24.71
CA HIS A 33 -19.49 -0.29 -25.20
C HIS A 33 -20.10 0.74 -26.14
N ARG A 34 -20.36 0.37 -27.40
CA ARG A 34 -21.00 1.21 -28.40
C ARG A 34 -22.50 0.99 -28.44
N ILE A 35 -23.24 1.98 -28.93
CA ILE A 35 -24.69 1.89 -29.08
C ILE A 35 -25.01 0.87 -30.18
N THR A 36 -24.26 0.94 -31.30
CA THR A 36 -24.33 -0.02 -32.39
C THR A 36 -22.92 -0.36 -32.86
N PRO A 37 -22.68 -1.57 -33.43
CA PRO A 37 -21.34 -1.94 -33.93
C PRO A 37 -20.80 -1.07 -35.08
N TYR A 38 -21.65 -0.28 -35.72
CA TYR A 38 -21.31 0.51 -36.90
C TYR A 38 -21.20 2.01 -36.67
N LEU A 39 -21.52 2.48 -35.44
CA LEU A 39 -21.44 3.88 -35.05
C LEU A 39 -20.37 4.05 -33.95
N ASP A 40 -19.56 5.07 -34.08
CA ASP A 40 -18.53 5.42 -33.07
C ASP A 40 -19.12 6.00 -31.78
N ASP A 41 -20.45 6.05 -31.66
CA ASP A 41 -21.12 6.55 -30.48
C ASP A 41 -20.92 5.65 -29.26
N VAL A 42 -20.17 6.15 -28.31
CA VAL A 42 -19.89 5.45 -27.05
C VAL A 42 -21.12 5.50 -26.14
N LYS A 43 -21.64 4.33 -25.77
CA LYS A 43 -22.73 4.18 -24.83
C LYS A 43 -22.28 4.27 -23.38
N MET A 44 -21.21 3.52 -23.05
CA MET A 44 -20.63 3.51 -21.71
C MET A 44 -19.20 2.98 -21.74
N LEU A 45 -18.46 3.26 -20.67
CA LEU A 45 -17.13 2.71 -20.41
C LEU A 45 -17.19 1.80 -19.19
N GLU A 46 -16.62 0.62 -19.32
CA GLU A 46 -16.52 -0.38 -18.25
C GLU A 46 -15.05 -0.56 -17.86
N PRO A 47 -14.65 -0.22 -16.61
CA PRO A 47 -13.27 -0.39 -16.19
C PRO A 47 -12.96 -1.89 -16.01
N LEU A 48 -11.81 -2.32 -16.55
CA LEU A 48 -11.34 -3.69 -16.48
C LEU A 48 -10.18 -3.82 -15.50
N HIS A 49 -10.17 -4.91 -14.74
CA HIS A 49 -9.04 -5.19 -13.84
C HIS A 49 -7.80 -5.59 -14.64
N PRO A 50 -6.63 -4.96 -14.45
CA PRO A 50 -5.44 -5.19 -15.27
C PRO A 50 -4.94 -6.64 -15.30
N LEU A 51 -5.21 -7.43 -14.26
CA LEU A 51 -4.86 -8.87 -14.22
C LEU A 51 -5.79 -9.73 -15.08
N CYS A 52 -6.96 -9.22 -15.45
CA CYS A 52 -7.90 -9.91 -16.33
C CYS A 52 -7.65 -9.61 -17.81
N VAL A 53 -6.70 -8.72 -18.14
CA VAL A 53 -6.40 -8.29 -19.50
C VAL A 53 -5.00 -8.74 -19.87
N GLN A 54 -4.90 -9.54 -20.92
CA GLN A 54 -3.65 -9.88 -21.58
C GLN A 54 -3.53 -9.09 -22.90
N VAL A 55 -2.40 -8.44 -23.12
CA VAL A 55 -2.15 -7.64 -24.33
C VAL A 55 -1.14 -8.36 -25.20
N LEU A 56 -1.48 -8.54 -26.47
CA LEU A 56 -0.65 -9.19 -27.48
C LEU A 56 -0.56 -8.31 -28.73
N LEU A 57 0.47 -8.51 -29.54
CA LEU A 57 0.47 -7.97 -30.89
C LEU A 57 -0.47 -8.79 -31.78
N ASN A 58 -1.18 -8.12 -32.69
CA ASN A 58 -2.01 -8.81 -33.66
C ASN A 58 -1.10 -9.60 -34.62
N PRO A 59 -1.27 -10.94 -34.74
CA PRO A 59 -0.42 -11.76 -35.62
C PRO A 59 -0.56 -11.42 -37.09
N ASN A 60 -1.68 -10.80 -37.50
CA ASN A 60 -1.93 -10.40 -38.87
C ASN A 60 -1.49 -8.96 -39.18
N ASP A 61 -1.34 -8.13 -38.14
CA ASP A 61 -0.92 -6.74 -38.23
C ASP A 61 -0.14 -6.34 -37.01
N SER A 62 1.16 -6.40 -37.03
CA SER A 62 2.06 -6.08 -35.93
C SER A 62 2.03 -4.62 -35.51
N SER A 63 1.32 -3.74 -36.21
CA SER A 63 1.06 -2.36 -35.79
C SER A 63 -0.11 -2.22 -34.83
N ARG A 64 -0.94 -3.28 -34.69
CA ARG A 64 -2.13 -3.30 -33.85
C ARG A 64 -1.98 -4.26 -32.67
N ARG A 65 -2.67 -3.94 -31.59
CA ARG A 65 -2.74 -4.77 -30.37
C ARG A 65 -4.05 -5.53 -30.33
N LEU A 66 -4.02 -6.74 -29.77
CA LEU A 66 -5.18 -7.52 -29.38
C LEU A 66 -5.23 -7.64 -27.87
N TYR A 67 -6.41 -7.59 -27.32
CA TYR A 67 -6.66 -7.69 -25.91
C TYR A 67 -7.50 -8.93 -25.61
N ILE A 68 -6.94 -9.86 -24.84
CA ILE A 68 -7.66 -11.02 -24.34
C ILE A 68 -8.16 -10.67 -22.94
N VAL A 69 -9.48 -10.53 -22.82
CA VAL A 69 -10.15 -10.18 -21.58
C VAL A 69 -10.81 -11.40 -20.99
N THR A 70 -10.43 -11.76 -19.76
CA THR A 70 -11.04 -12.88 -19.03
C THR A 70 -11.99 -12.35 -17.98
N ASN A 71 -13.27 -12.70 -18.08
CA ASN A 71 -14.24 -12.33 -17.06
C ASN A 71 -13.98 -13.14 -15.78
N SER A 72 -13.68 -12.46 -14.68
CA SER A 72 -13.31 -13.10 -13.41
C SER A 72 -14.44 -13.91 -12.76
N LEU A 73 -15.70 -13.62 -13.08
CA LEU A 73 -16.87 -14.30 -12.50
C LEU A 73 -17.26 -15.54 -13.31
N THR A 74 -17.19 -15.45 -14.63
CA THR A 74 -17.67 -16.52 -15.53
C THR A 74 -16.55 -17.38 -16.10
N GLY A 75 -15.30 -16.92 -16.01
CA GLY A 75 -14.14 -17.55 -16.66
C GLY A 75 -14.15 -17.46 -18.19
N LYS A 76 -15.13 -16.80 -18.79
CA LYS A 76 -15.20 -16.61 -20.23
C LYS A 76 -14.12 -15.64 -20.70
N THR A 77 -13.50 -15.98 -21.82
CA THR A 77 -12.44 -15.18 -22.44
C THR A 77 -12.95 -14.63 -23.76
N GLU A 78 -12.71 -13.34 -23.97
CA GLU A 78 -13.08 -12.62 -25.18
C GLU A 78 -11.82 -11.97 -25.76
N THR A 79 -11.69 -11.98 -27.10
CA THR A 79 -10.60 -11.30 -27.78
C THR A 79 -11.13 -10.03 -28.45
N LEU A 80 -10.58 -8.90 -28.09
CA LEU A 80 -11.02 -7.58 -28.51
C LEU A 80 -9.88 -6.88 -29.29
N ASP A 81 -10.27 -6.06 -30.23
CA ASP A 81 -9.32 -5.20 -30.96
C ASP A 81 -8.99 -3.94 -30.13
N GLN A 82 -7.93 -3.25 -30.51
CA GLN A 82 -7.52 -2.01 -29.84
C GLN A 82 -8.57 -0.90 -29.93
N ASP A 83 -9.46 -0.92 -30.92
CA ASP A 83 -10.51 0.09 -31.10
C ASP A 83 -11.64 -0.07 -30.06
N ASP A 84 -11.71 -1.21 -29.37
CA ASP A 84 -12.74 -1.51 -28.39
C ASP A 84 -12.28 -1.32 -26.94
N ILE A 85 -10.99 -0.97 -26.73
CA ILE A 85 -10.40 -0.81 -25.40
C ILE A 85 -9.59 0.48 -25.32
N LEU A 86 -9.86 1.29 -24.28
CA LEU A 86 -8.96 2.34 -23.84
C LEU A 86 -7.84 1.72 -22.99
N HIS A 87 -6.58 1.96 -23.35
CA HIS A 87 -5.41 1.45 -22.67
C HIS A 87 -4.55 2.58 -22.10
N PHE A 88 -4.81 2.97 -20.87
CA PHE A 88 -4.07 4.00 -20.15
C PHE A 88 -2.73 3.47 -19.65
N SER A 89 -1.69 3.62 -20.47
CA SER A 89 -0.35 3.15 -20.14
C SER A 89 0.33 4.00 -19.07
N GLY A 90 1.21 3.38 -18.29
CA GLY A 90 2.00 4.02 -17.24
C GLY A 90 3.48 4.15 -17.61
N LEU A 91 4.34 4.14 -16.58
CA LEU A 91 5.79 4.26 -16.76
C LEU A 91 6.38 2.98 -17.37
N GLY A 92 7.40 3.17 -18.24
CA GLY A 92 8.13 2.06 -18.83
C GLY A 92 7.31 1.22 -19.81
N PHE A 93 6.35 1.85 -20.50
CA PHE A 93 5.54 1.19 -21.52
C PHE A 93 6.42 0.64 -22.65
N ASN A 94 6.33 -0.65 -22.91
CA ASN A 94 7.13 -1.35 -23.93
C ASN A 94 6.37 -1.59 -25.25
N GLY A 95 5.24 -0.93 -25.47
CA GLY A 95 4.34 -1.15 -26.59
C GLY A 95 3.16 -2.09 -26.28
N LEU A 96 3.28 -2.95 -25.26
CA LEU A 96 2.23 -3.87 -24.82
C LEU A 96 1.79 -3.60 -23.38
N ARG A 97 2.74 -3.47 -22.47
CA ARG A 97 2.47 -3.29 -21.04
C ARG A 97 3.46 -2.32 -20.43
N SER A 98 3.00 -1.65 -19.37
CA SER A 98 3.84 -0.80 -18.54
C SER A 98 4.41 -1.59 -17.35
N LEU A 99 5.45 -1.04 -16.73
CA LEU A 99 6.02 -1.61 -15.51
C LEU A 99 5.04 -1.42 -14.35
N SER A 100 4.75 -2.51 -13.62
CA SER A 100 3.95 -2.42 -12.40
C SER A 100 4.78 -1.80 -11.26
N PRO A 101 4.42 -0.64 -10.72
CA PRO A 101 5.11 -0.06 -9.58
C PRO A 101 5.14 -0.99 -8.37
N LEU A 102 4.05 -1.71 -8.12
CA LEU A 102 3.95 -2.69 -7.03
C LEU A 102 4.99 -3.82 -7.16
N ARG A 103 5.21 -4.32 -8.37
CA ARG A 103 6.15 -5.42 -8.62
C ARG A 103 7.61 -4.98 -8.64
N TYR A 104 7.91 -3.82 -9.23
CA TYR A 104 9.28 -3.42 -9.52
C TYR A 104 9.84 -2.42 -8.53
N VAL A 105 9.04 -1.51 -8.02
CA VAL A 105 9.49 -0.44 -7.11
C VAL A 105 9.18 -0.79 -5.66
N LEU A 106 7.95 -1.21 -5.39
CA LEU A 106 7.46 -1.43 -4.03
C LEU A 106 7.68 -2.86 -3.50
N LYS A 107 8.20 -3.77 -4.32
CA LYS A 107 8.39 -5.17 -3.93
C LYS A 107 9.16 -5.33 -2.61
N TYR A 108 10.25 -4.60 -2.45
CA TYR A 108 11.08 -4.67 -1.25
C TYR A 108 10.59 -3.72 -0.16
N ALA A 109 10.32 -2.46 -0.49
CA ALA A 109 9.85 -1.46 0.47
C ALA A 109 8.50 -1.88 1.11
N GLY A 110 7.55 -2.34 0.30
CA GLY A 110 6.27 -2.85 0.80
C GLY A 110 6.42 -4.15 1.61
N GLY A 111 7.29 -5.06 1.19
CA GLY A 111 7.58 -6.29 1.93
C GLY A 111 8.19 -6.03 3.30
N ILE A 112 9.14 -5.11 3.39
CA ILE A 112 9.76 -4.71 4.67
C ILE A 112 8.72 -3.99 5.54
N ALA A 113 7.88 -3.11 4.97
CA ALA A 113 6.83 -2.42 5.72
C ALA A 113 5.83 -3.42 6.34
N LEU A 114 5.35 -4.39 5.56
CA LEU A 114 4.44 -5.44 6.04
C LEU A 114 5.09 -6.31 7.12
N ALA A 115 6.36 -6.68 6.95
CA ALA A 115 7.10 -7.45 7.95
C ALA A 115 7.30 -6.67 9.25
N ALA A 116 7.61 -5.36 9.15
CA ALA A 116 7.75 -4.49 10.30
C ALA A 116 6.41 -4.26 11.03
N ASP A 117 5.31 -4.16 10.28
CA ASP A 117 3.97 -4.05 10.86
C ASP A 117 3.55 -5.34 11.55
N GLY A 118 3.80 -6.52 10.94
CA GLY A 118 3.58 -7.82 11.55
C GLY A 118 4.37 -7.98 12.85
N PHE A 119 5.68 -7.71 12.81
CA PHE A 119 6.52 -7.74 14.00
C PHE A 119 6.01 -6.78 15.10
N SER A 120 5.62 -5.56 14.71
CA SER A 120 5.08 -4.59 15.69
C SER A 120 3.75 -5.05 16.28
N ALA A 121 2.86 -5.65 15.48
CA ALA A 121 1.59 -6.18 15.95
C ALA A 121 1.80 -7.33 16.93
N ASP A 122 2.71 -8.26 16.65
CA ASP A 122 3.06 -9.39 17.50
C ASP A 122 3.74 -8.89 18.78
N PHE A 123 4.61 -7.89 18.64
CA PHE A 123 5.36 -7.32 19.77
C PHE A 123 4.47 -6.58 20.78
N PHE A 124 3.52 -5.76 20.26
CA PHE A 124 2.64 -4.95 21.10
C PHE A 124 1.29 -5.63 21.40
N GLY A 125 0.83 -6.54 20.52
CA GLY A 125 -0.49 -7.15 20.62
C GLY A 125 -0.57 -8.32 21.59
N GLU A 126 0.44 -9.19 21.62
CA GLU A 126 0.43 -10.43 22.42
C GLU A 126 1.16 -10.30 23.76
N GLY A 127 1.73 -9.15 24.10
CA GLY A 127 2.46 -8.96 25.36
C GLY A 127 3.69 -9.89 25.48
N ASN A 128 4.26 -10.30 24.37
CA ASN A 128 5.30 -11.33 24.27
C ASN A 128 6.66 -10.93 24.85
N LYS A 129 6.86 -9.64 25.18
CA LYS A 129 8.01 -9.22 25.98
C LYS A 129 7.53 -8.74 27.34
N PRO A 130 7.99 -9.35 28.43
CA PRO A 130 7.72 -8.79 29.75
C PRO A 130 8.34 -7.39 29.83
N GLU A 131 7.57 -6.42 30.30
CA GLU A 131 8.06 -5.03 30.51
C GLU A 131 9.24 -4.98 31.47
N PHE A 132 9.40 -6.02 32.28
CA PHE A 132 10.45 -6.15 33.28
C PHE A 132 10.79 -7.63 33.56
N VAL A 133 11.99 -7.86 34.04
CA VAL A 133 12.48 -9.15 34.51
C VAL A 133 12.86 -9.02 35.97
N ILE A 134 12.44 -9.96 36.78
CA ILE A 134 12.87 -10.07 38.19
C ILE A 134 14.16 -10.88 38.23
N LYS A 135 15.27 -10.23 38.55
CA LYS A 135 16.53 -10.89 38.81
C LYS A 135 16.65 -11.27 40.26
N THR A 136 17.19 -12.46 40.54
CA THR A 136 17.55 -12.88 41.90
C THR A 136 19.03 -13.18 41.97
N GLN A 137 19.66 -12.87 43.11
CA GLN A 137 21.05 -13.20 43.38
C GLN A 137 21.20 -14.67 43.83
N ASP A 138 20.12 -15.33 44.25
CA ASP A 138 20.14 -16.74 44.61
C ASP A 138 20.16 -17.63 43.34
N ALA A 139 21.20 -18.45 43.22
CA ALA A 139 21.53 -19.17 42.01
C ALA A 139 20.56 -20.29 41.58
N LYS A 140 19.58 -20.66 42.41
CA LYS A 140 18.59 -21.71 42.05
C LYS A 140 17.22 -21.45 42.75
N LEU A 141 16.33 -20.81 42.02
CA LEU A 141 14.90 -20.89 42.32
C LEU A 141 14.37 -22.26 41.84
N SER A 142 13.62 -22.96 42.69
CA SER A 142 12.88 -24.15 42.29
C SER A 142 11.77 -23.75 41.32
N ASP A 143 11.29 -24.68 40.48
CA ASP A 143 10.25 -24.37 39.48
C ASP A 143 8.93 -23.95 40.18
N ASP A 144 8.63 -24.52 41.35
CA ASP A 144 7.48 -24.11 42.15
C ASP A 144 7.60 -22.65 42.63
N GLN A 145 8.79 -22.21 43.02
CA GLN A 145 9.03 -20.81 43.43
C GLN A 145 8.91 -19.85 42.23
N LYS A 146 9.35 -20.23 41.04
CA LYS A 146 9.16 -19.44 39.81
C LYS A 146 7.70 -19.24 39.49
N VAL A 147 6.89 -20.33 39.55
CA VAL A 147 5.43 -20.27 39.31
C VAL A 147 4.74 -19.38 40.33
N LEU A 148 5.15 -19.47 41.61
CA LEU A 148 4.57 -18.66 42.67
C LEU A 148 4.87 -17.16 42.53
N ILE A 149 6.08 -16.80 42.10
CA ILE A 149 6.46 -15.42 41.81
C ILE A 149 5.70 -14.91 40.58
N GLN A 150 5.61 -15.72 39.51
CA GLN A 150 4.88 -15.34 38.28
C GLN A 150 3.40 -15.12 38.56
N SER A 151 2.75 -16.00 39.36
CA SER A 151 1.33 -15.83 39.71
C SER A 151 1.08 -14.59 40.58
N ALA A 152 1.96 -14.35 41.54
CA ALA A 152 1.84 -13.17 42.44
C ALA A 152 1.99 -11.85 41.66
N TRP A 153 2.86 -11.83 40.64
CA TRP A 153 3.02 -10.68 39.75
C TRP A 153 1.86 -10.54 38.75
N ALA A 154 1.37 -11.64 38.18
CA ALA A 154 0.19 -11.63 37.32
C ALA A 154 -1.03 -11.06 38.05
N ASP A 155 -1.25 -11.47 39.32
CA ASP A 155 -2.32 -10.95 40.18
C ASP A 155 -2.13 -9.46 40.51
N LEU A 156 -0.90 -9.00 40.63
CA LEU A 156 -0.56 -7.61 40.90
C LEU A 156 -0.83 -6.71 39.69
N ILE A 157 -0.57 -7.21 38.48
CA ILE A 157 -0.80 -6.51 37.20
C ILE A 157 -2.30 -6.55 36.84
N ALA A 158 -2.97 -7.69 37.00
CA ALA A 158 -4.39 -7.87 36.71
C ALA A 158 -5.31 -7.20 37.73
N GLY A 159 -4.86 -7.14 38.99
CA GLY A 159 -5.60 -6.52 40.10
C GLY A 159 -5.12 -5.10 40.38
N ASN A 160 -5.95 -4.22 40.71
CA ASN A 160 -5.82 -2.87 41.22
C ASN A 160 -4.39 -2.24 41.20
N ARG A 161 -4.06 -1.47 40.18
CA ARG A 161 -2.77 -0.76 39.94
C ARG A 161 -2.25 0.15 41.05
N ARG A 162 -2.93 0.17 42.24
CA ARG A 162 -2.60 1.02 43.40
C ARG A 162 -1.84 0.30 44.51
N LYS A 163 -1.62 -1.02 44.38
CA LYS A 163 -0.84 -1.74 45.40
C LYS A 163 0.64 -1.73 45.01
N PRO A 164 1.55 -1.29 45.87
CA PRO A 164 2.99 -1.36 45.60
C PRO A 164 3.41 -2.83 45.52
N GLY A 165 4.21 -3.15 44.46
CA GLY A 165 4.87 -4.46 44.39
C GLY A 165 5.96 -4.56 45.45
N VAL A 166 6.03 -5.65 46.18
CA VAL A 166 7.08 -5.92 47.17
C VAL A 166 8.01 -6.97 46.62
N LEU A 167 9.30 -6.61 46.50
CA LEU A 167 10.37 -7.53 46.12
C LEU A 167 11.00 -8.18 47.33
N GLY A 168 11.27 -9.46 47.25
CA GLY A 168 11.98 -10.20 48.32
C GLY A 168 13.45 -9.78 48.41
N LYS A 169 14.13 -10.16 49.51
CA LYS A 169 15.57 -9.90 49.67
C LYS A 169 16.38 -10.55 48.55
N GLY A 170 17.23 -9.76 47.89
CA GLY A 170 18.05 -10.24 46.78
C GLY A 170 17.33 -10.29 45.41
N MET A 171 16.11 -9.77 45.30
CA MET A 171 15.40 -9.58 44.05
C MET A 171 15.52 -8.15 43.57
N GLU A 172 15.83 -7.98 42.30
CA GLU A 172 15.89 -6.69 41.60
C GLU A 172 14.96 -6.71 40.42
N LEU A 173 14.21 -5.60 40.24
CA LEU A 173 13.41 -5.37 39.07
C LEU A 173 14.27 -4.71 38.01
N GLN A 174 14.44 -5.37 36.87
CA GLN A 174 15.08 -4.77 35.71
C GLN A 174 14.02 -4.48 34.65
N GLU A 175 13.79 -3.22 34.37
CA GLU A 175 12.96 -2.80 33.24
C GLU A 175 13.70 -3.17 31.94
N LEU A 176 12.97 -3.80 31.03
CA LEU A 176 13.44 -4.03 29.69
C LEU A 176 13.12 -2.78 28.88
N THR A 177 14.03 -1.80 28.91
CA THR A 177 13.96 -0.63 28.03
C THR A 177 14.00 -1.06 26.57
N LEU A 178 13.39 -0.25 25.69
CA LEU A 178 13.47 -0.38 24.24
C LEU A 178 14.94 -0.59 23.85
N SER A 179 15.23 -1.68 23.16
CA SER A 179 16.58 -1.93 22.68
C SER A 179 16.94 -0.93 21.57
N ALA A 180 18.24 -0.72 21.32
CA ALA A 180 18.68 0.08 20.17
C ALA A 180 18.12 -0.45 18.84
N GLU A 181 17.86 -1.75 18.75
CA GLU A 181 17.24 -2.42 17.60
C GLU A 181 15.77 -2.03 17.43
N ASP A 182 15.01 -1.92 18.53
CA ASP A 182 13.60 -1.48 18.48
C ASP A 182 13.51 -0.01 18.05
N ALA A 183 14.44 0.85 18.47
CA ALA A 183 14.53 2.24 18.03
C ALA A 183 14.88 2.34 16.52
N GLN A 184 15.76 1.48 16.02
CA GLN A 184 16.09 1.39 14.60
C GLN A 184 14.89 0.92 13.77
N LEU A 185 14.05 0.03 14.29
CA LEU A 185 12.83 -0.41 13.61
C LEU A 185 11.87 0.76 13.37
N ILE A 186 11.68 1.63 14.37
CA ILE A 186 10.84 2.83 14.24
C ILE A 186 11.40 3.78 13.17
N ALA A 187 12.72 4.02 13.17
CA ALA A 187 13.38 4.84 12.15
C ALA A 187 13.24 4.23 10.74
N THR A 188 13.35 2.92 10.64
CA THR A 188 13.16 2.18 9.37
C THR A 188 11.73 2.35 8.85
N ARG A 189 10.71 2.29 9.70
CA ARG A 189 9.31 2.54 9.31
C ARG A 189 9.11 3.94 8.75
N GLN A 190 9.69 4.97 9.38
CA GLN A 190 9.61 6.34 8.89
C GLN A 190 10.24 6.48 7.50
N PHE A 191 11.42 5.90 7.30
CA PHE A 191 12.10 5.89 6.01
C PHE A 191 11.29 5.18 4.91
N GLN A 192 10.61 4.08 5.25
CA GLN A 192 9.76 3.35 4.29
C GLN A 192 8.56 4.16 3.82
N VAL A 193 7.95 4.99 4.68
CA VAL A 193 6.87 5.89 4.27
C VAL A 193 7.37 6.86 3.20
N GLU A 194 8.57 7.42 3.37
CA GLU A 194 9.20 8.31 2.38
C GLU A 194 9.53 7.58 1.08
N ASP A 195 10.02 6.35 1.14
CA ASP A 195 10.34 5.55 -0.05
C ASP A 195 9.09 5.19 -0.85
N ILE A 196 8.01 4.81 -0.18
CA ILE A 196 6.73 4.54 -0.84
C ILE A 196 6.17 5.83 -1.46
N ALA A 197 6.18 6.94 -0.74
CA ALA A 197 5.75 8.24 -1.24
C ALA A 197 6.56 8.66 -2.49
N ARG A 198 7.89 8.46 -2.45
CA ARG A 198 8.81 8.73 -3.56
C ARG A 198 8.52 7.86 -4.78
N ALA A 199 8.16 6.59 -4.58
CA ALA A 199 7.82 5.67 -5.67
C ALA A 199 6.61 6.15 -6.47
N PHE A 200 5.64 6.79 -5.82
CA PHE A 200 4.46 7.40 -6.46
C PHE A 200 4.67 8.87 -6.85
N GLY A 201 5.81 9.46 -6.50
CA GLY A 201 6.07 10.89 -6.72
C GLY A 201 5.20 11.81 -5.87
N VAL A 202 4.65 11.30 -4.75
CA VAL A 202 3.81 12.05 -3.82
C VAL A 202 4.71 12.69 -2.75
N PRO A 203 4.68 14.02 -2.56
CA PRO A 203 5.41 14.66 -1.49
C PRO A 203 4.95 14.16 -0.12
N PRO A 204 5.87 13.81 0.81
CA PRO A 204 5.51 13.22 2.10
C PRO A 204 4.54 14.06 2.94
N PHE A 205 4.57 15.39 2.85
CA PHE A 205 3.65 16.25 3.57
C PHE A 205 2.16 16.05 3.16
N MET A 206 1.89 15.63 1.92
CA MET A 206 0.52 15.38 1.44
C MET A 206 -0.11 14.14 2.07
N ILE A 207 0.70 13.21 2.57
CA ILE A 207 0.25 12.03 3.33
C ILE A 207 0.39 12.21 4.84
N GLY A 208 0.60 13.46 5.30
CA GLY A 208 0.71 13.77 6.73
C GLY A 208 2.08 13.45 7.36
N HIS A 209 3.07 13.07 6.56
CA HIS A 209 4.43 12.81 7.05
C HIS A 209 5.26 14.10 7.01
N THR A 210 5.35 14.81 8.14
CA THR A 210 5.93 16.16 8.25
C THR A 210 7.23 16.21 9.04
N THR A 211 7.84 15.08 9.34
CA THR A 211 8.99 14.94 10.26
C THR A 211 10.21 15.81 9.88
N ASN A 212 10.34 16.19 8.62
CA ASN A 212 11.48 16.99 8.11
C ASN A 212 11.05 18.24 7.33
N THR A 213 9.79 18.66 7.43
CA THR A 213 9.31 19.85 6.71
C THR A 213 9.30 21.07 7.63
N THR A 214 10.27 21.97 7.42
CA THR A 214 10.34 23.29 8.09
C THR A 214 9.57 24.38 7.35
N SER A 215 8.92 24.06 6.23
CA SER A 215 8.26 25.03 5.36
C SER A 215 6.79 25.19 5.76
N TRP A 216 6.47 26.35 6.36
CA TRP A 216 5.10 26.81 6.58
C TRP A 216 4.74 27.88 5.54
N GLY A 217 3.51 27.91 5.05
CA GLY A 217 3.01 28.92 4.14
C GLY A 217 3.39 28.71 2.68
N SER A 218 4.07 29.68 2.05
CA SER A 218 4.41 29.67 0.61
C SER A 218 5.19 28.45 0.13
N GLY A 219 5.94 27.79 1.01
CA GLY A 219 6.67 26.56 0.68
C GLY A 219 5.76 25.37 0.40
N VAL A 220 4.67 25.21 1.15
CA VAL A 220 3.69 24.13 0.94
C VAL A 220 2.93 24.33 -0.37
N GLU A 221 2.60 25.58 -0.71
CA GLU A 221 1.95 25.91 -1.98
C GLU A 221 2.86 25.58 -3.17
N GLN A 222 4.13 25.97 -3.12
CA GLN A 222 5.13 25.67 -4.17
C GLN A 222 5.34 24.16 -4.34
N MET A 223 5.39 23.40 -3.24
CA MET A 223 5.47 21.95 -3.29
C MET A 223 4.19 21.32 -3.90
N GLY A 224 3.01 21.89 -3.61
CA GLY A 224 1.74 21.49 -4.22
C GLY A 224 1.73 21.72 -5.74
N ILE A 225 2.18 22.89 -6.19
CA ILE A 225 2.34 23.22 -7.61
C ILE A 225 3.35 22.26 -8.26
N GLY A 226 4.44 21.96 -7.59
CA GLY A 226 5.44 20.98 -8.04
C GLY A 226 4.84 19.60 -8.25
N PHE A 227 4.01 19.13 -7.32
CA PHE A 227 3.31 17.84 -7.45
C PHE A 227 2.39 17.80 -8.67
N VAL A 228 1.60 18.84 -8.90
CA VAL A 228 0.74 18.93 -10.09
C VAL A 228 1.59 18.92 -11.36
N LYS A 229 2.65 19.73 -11.42
CA LYS A 229 3.48 19.91 -12.60
C LYS A 229 4.33 18.68 -12.96
N TYR A 230 4.90 18.01 -11.96
CA TYR A 230 5.89 16.94 -12.19
C TYR A 230 5.33 15.53 -12.01
N THR A 231 4.28 15.36 -11.21
CA THR A 231 3.67 14.05 -10.96
C THR A 231 2.34 13.91 -11.68
N LEU A 232 1.35 14.75 -11.36
CA LEU A 232 0.00 14.60 -11.92
C LEU A 232 -0.07 14.84 -13.42
N SER A 233 0.66 15.82 -13.96
CA SER A 233 0.61 16.14 -15.39
C SER A 233 0.91 14.92 -16.27
N ARG A 234 1.83 14.06 -15.85
CA ARG A 234 2.16 12.82 -16.55
C ARG A 234 0.97 11.86 -16.66
N HIS A 235 0.18 11.75 -15.60
CA HIS A 235 -1.03 10.91 -15.61
C HIS A 235 -2.14 11.54 -16.45
N LEU A 236 -2.32 12.86 -16.34
CA LEU A 236 -3.35 13.60 -17.07
C LEU A 236 -3.11 13.60 -18.56
N VAL A 237 -1.88 13.93 -19.00
CA VAL A 237 -1.50 13.89 -20.43
C VAL A 237 -1.68 12.48 -21.02
N GLY A 238 -1.31 11.44 -20.29
CA GLY A 238 -1.54 10.06 -20.74
C GLY A 238 -3.01 9.69 -20.88
N ILE A 239 -3.90 10.28 -20.08
CA ILE A 239 -5.35 10.12 -20.22
C ILE A 239 -5.87 10.92 -21.42
N GLU A 240 -5.43 12.17 -21.58
CA GLU A 240 -5.83 13.05 -22.68
C GLU A 240 -5.42 12.49 -24.06
N GLN A 241 -4.30 11.78 -24.13
CA GLN A 241 -3.83 11.17 -25.38
C GLN A 241 -4.57 9.90 -25.77
N GLU A 242 -5.20 9.23 -24.82
CA GLU A 242 -5.93 7.98 -25.04
C GLU A 242 -7.44 8.21 -25.28
N CYS A 243 -8.00 9.33 -24.82
CA CYS A 243 -9.37 9.75 -25.07
C CYS A 243 -9.53 10.58 -26.32
#